data_576eb81ffba5fbde0d01c9114d14149e
#
_entry.id   576eb81ffba5fbde0d01c9114d14149e
#
_cell.length_a   1.000
_cell.length_b   1.000
_cell.length_c   1.000
_cell.angle_alpha   90.00
_cell.angle_beta   90.00
_cell.angle_gamma   90.00
#
_symmetry.space_group_name_H-M   'P 1'
#
loop_
_entity.id
_entity.type
_entity.pdbx_description
1 polymer ?
#
loop_
_entity_poly.entity_id
_entity_poly.type
_entity_poly.pdbx_seq_one_letter_code
_entity_poly.pdbx_strand_id
1 'polypeptide(L)'
;MSEIFGSIWWLLITLGLLITFHEFGHFWVARRLGVRVLRFSVGFGRPLWSRKGSDGTEYVVAALPLGGYVKMLDEREGPVAPEELDQAFNRKPVGARIAIVAAGPIFNLVFAVLAFWMMFMVGIPESRPVIGAVDGIAAESGLEAGDAIIAVDDVDTRTWSHAILELVTHAIDRNEVSVTVEDSSGITSQHAMNLSGLGEDFSEEKTLEAIGIEPWRLEIPPVVGEVSEGSPAEIGGMASGDRIVSIAGEEVESWSWIGYLVQTHGEEGKPLQLTVDRNGALVDLEVSPRKDKTGWFSSRLLLGVSNAEISDEQRATLERAAIVLRLGPIEGFAAAVKETWRLTGSTLGLLGRMITGKASVMN
;
A
#
# COMPACT_ATOMS: atom_id res chain seq x y z
N MET A 1 18.85 -6.83 10.57
CA MET A 1 18.27 -8.03 11.24
C MET A 1 17.01 -7.68 12.06
N SER A 2 16.98 -6.56 12.77
CA SER A 2 15.80 -6.13 13.56
C SER A 2 14.52 -5.93 12.72
N GLU A 3 14.63 -5.38 11.51
CA GLU A 3 13.47 -5.12 10.64
C GLU A 3 12.83 -6.40 10.10
N ILE A 4 13.64 -7.40 9.71
CA ILE A 4 13.13 -8.69 9.23
C ILE A 4 12.41 -9.44 10.35
N PHE A 5 12.99 -9.47 11.55
CA PHE A 5 12.32 -10.05 12.71
C PHE A 5 11.03 -9.32 13.06
N GLY A 6 11.03 -7.97 12.98
CA GLY A 6 9.84 -7.16 13.15
C GLY A 6 8.75 -7.51 12.13
N SER A 7 9.10 -7.59 10.86
CA SER A 7 8.16 -7.92 9.78
C SER A 7 7.57 -9.31 9.92
N ILE A 8 8.39 -10.33 10.25
CA ILE A 8 7.93 -11.69 10.50
C ILE A 8 7.00 -11.73 11.71
N TRP A 9 7.35 -11.01 12.78
CA TRP A 9 6.54 -10.95 14.00
C TRP A 9 5.15 -10.36 13.72
N TRP A 10 5.09 -9.22 13.03
CA TRP A 10 3.83 -8.59 12.67
C TRP A 10 3.01 -9.43 11.69
N LEU A 11 3.66 -10.12 10.75
CA LEU A 11 3.00 -11.06 9.84
C LEU A 11 2.32 -12.20 10.62
N LEU A 12 3.02 -12.80 11.58
CA LEU A 12 2.47 -13.89 12.40
C LEU A 12 1.30 -13.42 13.26
N ILE A 13 1.37 -12.23 13.85
CA ILE A 13 0.27 -11.64 14.63
C ILE A 13 -0.95 -11.40 13.72
N THR A 14 -0.76 -10.77 12.57
CA THR A 14 -1.84 -10.44 11.63
C THR A 14 -2.50 -11.71 11.11
N LEU A 15 -1.70 -12.71 10.72
CA LEU A 15 -2.20 -13.99 10.25
C LEU A 15 -2.95 -14.73 11.36
N GLY A 16 -2.42 -14.74 12.58
CA GLY A 16 -3.06 -15.34 13.74
C GLY A 16 -4.42 -14.71 14.07
N LEU A 17 -4.51 -13.38 14.01
CA LEU A 17 -5.76 -12.66 14.20
C LEU A 17 -6.76 -13.00 13.08
N LEU A 18 -6.33 -12.92 11.82
CA LEU A 18 -7.19 -13.19 10.66
C LEU A 18 -7.79 -14.60 10.72
N ILE A 19 -6.95 -15.60 11.04
CA ILE A 19 -7.39 -17.00 11.17
C ILE A 19 -8.33 -17.17 12.38
N THR A 20 -8.03 -16.51 13.50
CA THR A 20 -8.90 -16.56 14.68
C THR A 20 -10.29 -16.02 14.37
N PHE A 21 -10.40 -14.90 13.64
CA PHE A 21 -11.69 -14.37 13.20
C PHE A 21 -12.39 -15.30 12.21
N HIS A 22 -11.65 -15.91 11.30
CA HIS A 22 -12.17 -16.90 10.37
C HIS A 22 -12.81 -18.08 11.09
N GLU A 23 -12.07 -18.71 11.99
CA GLU A 23 -12.55 -19.85 12.79
C GLU A 23 -13.70 -19.44 13.72
N PHE A 24 -13.64 -18.22 14.27
CA PHE A 24 -14.73 -17.69 15.08
C PHE A 24 -16.03 -17.55 14.27
N GLY A 25 -15.94 -17.21 12.98
CA GLY A 25 -17.10 -17.19 12.08
C GLY A 25 -17.78 -18.55 11.99
N HIS A 26 -17.03 -19.60 11.70
CA HIS A 26 -17.54 -20.97 11.68
C HIS A 26 -18.13 -21.38 13.03
N PHE A 27 -17.43 -21.12 14.11
CA PHE A 27 -17.84 -21.42 15.48
C PHE A 27 -19.18 -20.73 15.82
N TRP A 28 -19.27 -19.42 15.58
CA TRP A 28 -20.43 -18.63 15.96
C TRP A 28 -21.68 -19.05 15.19
N VAL A 29 -21.58 -19.23 13.86
CA VAL A 29 -22.70 -19.62 13.01
C VAL A 29 -23.11 -21.08 13.27
N ALA A 30 -22.15 -21.99 13.46
CA ALA A 30 -22.47 -23.39 13.80
C ALA A 30 -23.32 -23.47 15.09
N ARG A 31 -22.94 -22.75 16.13
CA ARG A 31 -23.72 -22.71 17.39
C ARG A 31 -25.10 -22.07 17.21
N ARG A 32 -25.21 -21.01 16.44
CA ARG A 32 -26.50 -20.36 16.14
C ARG A 32 -27.45 -21.28 15.38
N LEU A 33 -26.92 -22.19 14.57
CA LEU A 33 -27.68 -23.17 13.81
C LEU A 33 -27.84 -24.52 14.56
N GLY A 34 -27.48 -24.55 15.83
CA GLY A 34 -27.66 -25.72 16.71
C GLY A 34 -26.73 -26.90 16.35
N VAL A 35 -25.56 -26.60 15.78
CA VAL A 35 -24.48 -27.59 15.63
C VAL A 35 -23.64 -27.57 16.91
N ARG A 36 -23.39 -28.77 17.49
CA ARG A 36 -22.52 -28.91 18.65
C ARG A 36 -21.06 -28.74 18.25
N VAL A 37 -20.39 -27.75 18.84
CA VAL A 37 -18.96 -27.57 18.69
C VAL A 37 -18.23 -28.30 19.81
N LEU A 38 -17.34 -29.20 19.46
CA LEU A 38 -16.55 -29.99 20.39
C LEU A 38 -15.30 -29.26 20.83
N ARG A 39 -14.62 -28.57 19.88
CA ARG A 39 -13.39 -27.80 20.15
C ARG A 39 -13.30 -26.59 19.25
N PHE A 40 -12.85 -25.50 19.86
CA PHE A 40 -12.41 -24.28 19.17
C PHE A 40 -10.94 -24.05 19.48
N SER A 41 -10.07 -24.13 18.48
CA SER A 41 -8.62 -24.00 18.66
C SER A 41 -8.07 -22.82 17.88
N VAL A 42 -7.36 -21.95 18.58
CA VAL A 42 -6.47 -20.95 18.00
C VAL A 42 -5.06 -21.53 17.94
N GLY A 43 -4.55 -21.74 16.74
CA GLY A 43 -3.29 -22.42 16.52
C GLY A 43 -3.41 -23.94 16.36
N PHE A 44 -2.29 -24.54 15.98
CA PHE A 44 -2.11 -25.98 15.84
C PHE A 44 -1.07 -26.54 16.82
N GLY A 45 -1.07 -27.86 16.98
CA GLY A 45 -0.07 -28.58 17.72
C GLY A 45 -0.39 -28.72 19.22
N ARG A 46 0.66 -28.66 20.07
CA ARG A 46 0.52 -28.90 21.51
C ARG A 46 -0.26 -27.78 22.18
N PRO A 47 -1.32 -28.10 22.96
CA PRO A 47 -2.05 -27.08 23.72
C PRO A 47 -1.14 -26.41 24.75
N LEU A 48 -1.07 -25.08 24.70
CA LEU A 48 -0.45 -24.23 25.72
C LEU A 48 -1.45 -23.91 26.84
N TRP A 49 -2.71 -23.76 26.45
CA TRP A 49 -3.81 -23.50 27.34
C TRP A 49 -5.08 -24.17 26.81
N SER A 50 -5.86 -24.77 27.70
CA SER A 50 -7.18 -25.28 27.34
C SER A 50 -8.17 -25.09 28.51
N ARG A 51 -9.42 -24.84 28.15
CA ARG A 51 -10.54 -24.70 29.08
C ARG A 51 -11.82 -25.24 28.46
N LYS A 52 -12.54 -26.04 29.23
CA LYS A 52 -13.87 -26.53 28.84
C LYS A 52 -14.94 -25.52 29.27
N GLY A 53 -15.73 -25.04 28.32
CA GLY A 53 -16.87 -24.16 28.58
C GLY A 53 -18.03 -24.89 29.22
N SER A 54 -19.01 -24.12 29.70
CA SER A 54 -20.26 -24.66 30.29
C SER A 54 -21.13 -25.40 29.27
N ASP A 55 -20.95 -25.11 27.99
CA ASP A 55 -21.60 -25.74 26.84
C ASP A 55 -20.90 -27.03 26.36
N GLY A 56 -19.82 -27.42 27.04
CA GLY A 56 -19.03 -28.61 26.73
C GLY A 56 -17.96 -28.36 25.64
N THR A 57 -17.92 -27.21 25.00
CA THR A 57 -16.87 -26.85 24.02
C THR A 57 -15.52 -26.73 24.72
N GLU A 58 -14.49 -27.33 24.15
CA GLU A 58 -13.11 -27.17 24.60
C GLU A 58 -12.47 -26.00 23.83
N TYR A 59 -12.07 -24.95 24.54
CA TYR A 59 -11.34 -23.78 24.00
C TYR A 59 -9.85 -24.03 24.18
N VAL A 60 -9.08 -23.93 23.10
CA VAL A 60 -7.64 -24.25 23.08
C VAL A 60 -6.85 -23.11 22.48
N VAL A 61 -5.72 -22.77 23.08
CA VAL A 61 -4.65 -21.98 22.47
C VAL A 61 -3.45 -22.90 22.31
N ALA A 62 -3.03 -23.11 21.06
CA ALA A 62 -1.96 -24.04 20.73
C ALA A 62 -0.64 -23.33 20.41
N ALA A 63 0.47 -24.08 20.39
CA ALA A 63 1.82 -23.54 20.31
C ALA A 63 2.18 -22.92 18.95
N LEU A 64 1.56 -23.36 17.86
CA LEU A 64 1.83 -22.87 16.52
C LEU A 64 0.71 -21.90 16.09
N PRO A 65 0.94 -20.57 16.05
CA PRO A 65 -0.08 -19.57 15.72
C PRO A 65 -0.38 -19.48 14.22
N LEU A 66 -0.07 -20.53 13.46
CA LEU A 66 -0.22 -20.60 12.00
C LEU A 66 -1.52 -21.29 11.60
N GLY A 67 -2.62 -20.96 12.24
CA GLY A 67 -3.88 -21.60 11.90
C GLY A 67 -4.85 -21.67 13.08
N GLY A 68 -5.86 -22.50 12.91
CA GLY A 68 -6.87 -22.81 13.89
C GLY A 68 -7.83 -23.85 13.32
N TYR A 69 -8.78 -24.27 14.12
CA TYR A 69 -9.86 -25.11 13.64
C TYR A 69 -11.05 -25.12 14.59
N VAL A 70 -12.21 -25.35 14.00
CA VAL A 70 -13.45 -25.63 14.75
C VAL A 70 -13.83 -27.08 14.52
N LYS A 71 -13.74 -27.88 15.56
CA LYS A 71 -14.22 -29.27 15.52
C LYS A 71 -15.70 -29.30 15.87
N MET A 72 -16.51 -29.65 14.88
CA MET A 72 -17.95 -29.84 15.03
C MET A 72 -18.30 -31.30 15.23
N LEU A 73 -19.45 -31.58 15.84
CA LEU A 73 -19.96 -32.94 15.92
C LEU A 73 -20.37 -33.39 14.51
N ASP A 74 -19.79 -34.51 14.04
CA ASP A 74 -20.06 -35.09 12.70
C ASP A 74 -19.93 -36.61 12.78
N GLU A 75 -20.95 -37.34 12.29
CA GLU A 75 -20.96 -38.82 12.28
C GLU A 75 -19.84 -39.44 11.44
N ARG A 76 -19.29 -38.68 10.50
CA ARG A 76 -18.16 -39.12 9.64
C ARG A 76 -16.83 -39.14 10.38
N GLU A 77 -16.73 -38.42 11.49
CA GLU A 77 -15.51 -38.34 12.31
C GLU A 77 -15.52 -39.26 13.51
N GLY A 78 -16.67 -39.85 13.85
CA GLY A 78 -16.79 -40.78 14.95
C GLY A 78 -18.24 -41.08 15.34
N PRO A 79 -18.44 -42.01 16.29
CA PRO A 79 -19.79 -42.36 16.74
C PRO A 79 -20.45 -41.19 17.46
N VAL A 80 -21.70 -40.91 17.14
CA VAL A 80 -22.54 -39.86 17.74
C VAL A 80 -23.66 -40.55 18.53
N ALA A 81 -23.89 -40.09 19.75
CA ALA A 81 -24.97 -40.61 20.58
C ALA A 81 -26.33 -40.30 19.92
N PRO A 82 -27.33 -41.19 20.00
CA PRO A 82 -28.62 -41.01 19.37
C PRO A 82 -29.30 -39.67 19.74
N GLU A 83 -29.10 -39.19 20.97
CA GLU A 83 -29.68 -37.96 21.52
C GLU A 83 -29.00 -36.70 20.95
N GLU A 84 -27.83 -36.84 20.31
CA GLU A 84 -27.03 -35.73 19.79
C GLU A 84 -27.06 -35.65 18.25
N LEU A 85 -27.70 -36.61 17.58
CA LEU A 85 -27.75 -36.70 16.11
C LEU A 85 -28.27 -35.41 15.47
N ASP A 86 -29.26 -34.75 16.04
CA ASP A 86 -29.81 -33.50 15.55
C ASP A 86 -28.81 -32.33 15.63
N GLN A 87 -27.75 -32.46 16.43
CA GLN A 87 -26.70 -31.46 16.60
C GLN A 87 -25.47 -31.73 15.71
N ALA A 88 -25.49 -32.84 14.95
CA ALA A 88 -24.40 -33.21 14.06
C ALA A 88 -24.43 -32.34 12.79
N PHE A 89 -23.25 -31.83 12.38
CA PHE A 89 -23.10 -30.96 11.19
C PHE A 89 -23.62 -31.64 9.93
N ASN A 90 -23.31 -32.91 9.70
CA ASN A 90 -23.72 -33.64 8.50
C ASN A 90 -25.25 -33.87 8.43
N ARG A 91 -25.96 -33.82 9.55
CA ARG A 91 -27.43 -33.93 9.63
C ARG A 91 -28.16 -32.62 9.37
N LYS A 92 -27.45 -31.46 9.41
CA LYS A 92 -28.09 -30.17 9.14
C LYS A 92 -28.50 -30.02 7.69
N PRO A 93 -29.56 -29.23 7.41
CA PRO A 93 -29.95 -28.87 6.05
C PRO A 93 -28.80 -28.27 5.25
N VAL A 94 -28.79 -28.45 3.95
CA VAL A 94 -27.73 -27.94 3.05
C VAL A 94 -27.47 -26.44 3.25
N GLY A 95 -28.55 -25.63 3.36
CA GLY A 95 -28.43 -24.19 3.58
C GLY A 95 -27.71 -23.85 4.89
N ALA A 96 -27.95 -24.59 5.99
CA ALA A 96 -27.25 -24.40 7.25
C ALA A 96 -25.74 -24.75 7.12
N ARG A 97 -25.42 -25.83 6.43
CA ARG A 97 -24.03 -26.23 6.15
C ARG A 97 -23.29 -25.18 5.31
N ILE A 98 -23.95 -24.69 4.24
CA ILE A 98 -23.40 -23.60 3.43
C ILE A 98 -23.16 -22.34 4.28
N ALA A 99 -24.12 -21.94 5.09
CA ALA A 99 -23.98 -20.78 5.97
C ALA A 99 -22.81 -20.92 6.94
N ILE A 100 -22.60 -22.10 7.52
CA ILE A 100 -21.46 -22.38 8.40
C ILE A 100 -20.15 -22.28 7.64
N VAL A 101 -20.06 -22.88 6.45
CA VAL A 101 -18.82 -22.85 5.64
C VAL A 101 -18.52 -21.44 5.13
N ALA A 102 -19.53 -20.69 4.71
CA ALA A 102 -19.35 -19.32 4.25
C ALA A 102 -19.03 -18.31 5.38
N ALA A 103 -19.33 -18.68 6.63
CA ALA A 103 -19.11 -17.81 7.79
C ALA A 103 -17.65 -17.42 7.99
N GLY A 104 -16.69 -18.31 7.74
CA GLY A 104 -15.27 -18.02 7.85
C GLY A 104 -14.85 -16.86 6.95
N PRO A 105 -14.98 -16.97 5.63
CA PRO A 105 -14.68 -15.87 4.71
C PRO A 105 -15.46 -14.58 5.02
N ILE A 106 -16.74 -14.67 5.38
CA ILE A 106 -17.54 -13.48 5.73
C ILE A 106 -16.98 -12.79 6.97
N PHE A 107 -16.57 -13.50 7.98
CA PHE A 107 -15.97 -12.92 9.19
C PHE A 107 -14.60 -12.28 8.89
N ASN A 108 -13.85 -12.78 7.92
CA ASN A 108 -12.64 -12.11 7.44
C ASN A 108 -12.95 -10.77 6.79
N LEU A 109 -14.04 -10.66 6.01
CA LEU A 109 -14.48 -9.36 5.48
C LEU A 109 -14.93 -8.41 6.60
N VAL A 110 -15.66 -8.91 7.60
CA VAL A 110 -16.03 -8.10 8.78
C VAL A 110 -14.77 -7.63 9.52
N PHE A 111 -13.79 -8.50 9.70
CA PHE A 111 -12.51 -8.13 10.31
C PHE A 111 -11.77 -7.06 9.49
N ALA A 112 -11.75 -7.18 8.16
CA ALA A 112 -11.15 -6.19 7.28
C ALA A 112 -11.82 -4.81 7.44
N VAL A 113 -13.15 -4.76 7.46
CA VAL A 113 -13.89 -3.51 7.72
C VAL A 113 -13.52 -2.91 9.07
N LEU A 114 -13.45 -3.72 10.14
CA LEU A 114 -13.09 -3.25 11.47
C LEU A 114 -11.64 -2.74 11.53
N ALA A 115 -10.71 -3.44 10.85
CA ALA A 115 -9.31 -3.05 10.78
C ALA A 115 -9.12 -1.73 10.01
N PHE A 116 -9.75 -1.57 8.84
CA PHE A 116 -9.73 -0.32 8.09
C PHE A 116 -10.40 0.81 8.86
N TRP A 117 -11.52 0.55 9.52
CA TRP A 117 -12.20 1.54 10.34
C TRP A 117 -11.28 2.06 11.46
N MET A 118 -10.63 1.16 12.18
CA MET A 118 -9.66 1.55 13.20
C MET A 118 -8.49 2.34 12.60
N MET A 119 -7.97 1.90 11.46
CA MET A 119 -6.88 2.56 10.74
C MET A 119 -7.25 3.99 10.34
N PHE A 120 -8.44 4.21 9.77
CA PHE A 120 -8.92 5.55 9.41
C PHE A 120 -9.16 6.44 10.64
N MET A 121 -9.57 5.88 11.78
CA MET A 121 -9.72 6.65 13.03
C MET A 121 -8.38 7.03 13.66
N VAL A 122 -7.38 6.13 13.64
CA VAL A 122 -6.02 6.41 14.12
C VAL A 122 -5.33 7.42 13.20
N GLY A 123 -5.56 7.29 11.92
CA GLY A 123 -5.02 8.14 10.86
C GLY A 123 -4.02 7.40 9.98
N ILE A 124 -4.09 7.68 8.70
CA ILE A 124 -3.18 7.16 7.68
C ILE A 124 -2.36 8.30 7.08
N PRO A 125 -1.07 8.09 6.83
CA PRO A 125 -0.27 9.06 6.09
C PRO A 125 -0.77 9.11 4.64
N GLU A 126 -1.07 10.30 4.16
CA GLU A 126 -1.57 10.59 2.82
C GLU A 126 -0.87 11.83 2.26
N SER A 127 -1.03 12.08 0.97
CA SER A 127 -0.51 13.30 0.34
C SER A 127 -1.65 14.27 0.03
N ARG A 128 -1.50 15.52 0.47
CA ARG A 128 -2.33 16.63 -0.01
C ARG A 128 -2.14 16.79 -1.52
N PRO A 129 -3.17 17.25 -2.23
CA PRO A 129 -3.07 17.41 -3.67
C PRO A 129 -2.32 18.72 -4.04
N VAL A 130 -1.02 18.73 -3.75
CA VAL A 130 -0.12 19.84 -4.13
C VAL A 130 0.33 19.65 -5.57
N ILE A 131 0.14 20.67 -6.38
CA ILE A 131 0.50 20.73 -7.80
C ILE A 131 2.02 20.90 -7.92
N GLY A 132 2.67 20.05 -8.72
CA GLY A 132 4.11 20.14 -9.01
C GLY A 132 4.39 20.96 -10.26
N ALA A 133 3.62 20.70 -11.32
CA ALA A 133 3.67 21.46 -12.56
C ALA A 133 2.28 21.56 -13.19
N VAL A 134 2.10 22.55 -14.02
CA VAL A 134 0.87 22.77 -14.79
C VAL A 134 1.19 23.06 -16.25
N ASP A 135 0.35 22.54 -17.13
CA ASP A 135 0.31 22.87 -18.53
C ASP A 135 -1.15 22.88 -19.05
N GLY A 136 -1.34 23.07 -20.35
CA GLY A 136 -2.64 22.94 -21.01
C GLY A 136 -3.78 23.65 -20.28
N ILE A 137 -4.89 22.92 -20.07
CA ILE A 137 -6.14 23.45 -19.50
C ILE A 137 -5.93 23.99 -18.07
N ALA A 138 -5.11 23.34 -17.27
CA ALA A 138 -4.83 23.77 -15.90
C ALA A 138 -4.10 25.11 -15.85
N ALA A 139 -3.07 25.28 -16.67
CA ALA A 139 -2.33 26.54 -16.77
C ALA A 139 -3.20 27.67 -17.32
N GLU A 140 -4.01 27.40 -18.34
CA GLU A 140 -4.97 28.39 -18.93
C GLU A 140 -6.02 28.84 -17.91
N SER A 141 -6.36 27.96 -16.95
CA SER A 141 -7.29 28.27 -15.86
C SER A 141 -6.67 29.11 -14.74
N GLY A 142 -5.35 29.33 -14.78
CA GLY A 142 -4.61 30.11 -13.78
C GLY A 142 -4.18 29.35 -12.55
N LEU A 143 -4.14 28.02 -12.60
CA LEU A 143 -3.51 27.19 -11.57
C LEU A 143 -1.98 27.32 -11.69
N GLU A 144 -1.28 27.26 -10.56
CA GLU A 144 0.17 27.40 -10.49
C GLU A 144 0.84 26.22 -9.75
N ALA A 145 2.11 25.99 -10.06
CA ALA A 145 2.93 25.03 -9.30
C ALA A 145 3.06 25.47 -7.84
N GLY A 146 2.90 24.56 -6.91
CA GLY A 146 2.88 24.81 -5.47
C GLY A 146 1.50 25.04 -4.87
N ASP A 147 0.47 25.21 -5.69
CA ASP A 147 -0.92 25.27 -5.23
C ASP A 147 -1.37 23.91 -4.67
N ALA A 148 -2.16 23.93 -3.61
CA ALA A 148 -2.82 22.75 -3.09
C ALA A 148 -4.31 22.80 -3.41
N ILE A 149 -4.84 21.82 -4.14
CA ILE A 149 -6.27 21.73 -4.43
C ILE A 149 -7.01 21.38 -3.13
N ILE A 150 -7.85 22.27 -2.63
CA ILE A 150 -8.57 22.09 -1.38
C ILE A 150 -10.05 21.77 -1.60
N ALA A 151 -10.62 22.12 -2.75
CA ALA A 151 -11.96 21.72 -3.14
C ALA A 151 -12.09 21.67 -4.68
N VAL A 152 -13.01 20.82 -5.15
CA VAL A 152 -13.46 20.75 -6.53
C VAL A 152 -14.97 20.94 -6.49
N ASP A 153 -15.48 22.02 -7.10
CA ASP A 153 -16.80 22.56 -6.85
C ASP A 153 -17.08 22.74 -5.35
N ASP A 154 -18.11 22.10 -4.82
CA ASP A 154 -18.49 22.17 -3.41
C ASP A 154 -17.93 21.00 -2.57
N VAL A 155 -17.05 20.16 -3.14
CA VAL A 155 -16.51 18.97 -2.49
C VAL A 155 -15.08 19.20 -1.99
N ASP A 156 -14.88 19.09 -0.66
CA ASP A 156 -13.56 19.16 -0.04
C ASP A 156 -12.65 18.04 -0.53
N THR A 157 -11.47 18.39 -1.04
CA THR A 157 -10.46 17.45 -1.54
C THR A 157 -9.21 17.47 -0.66
N ARG A 158 -9.18 16.64 0.37
CA ARG A 158 -8.07 16.59 1.33
C ARG A 158 -6.85 15.82 0.84
N THR A 159 -7.04 14.94 -0.14
CA THR A 159 -6.00 14.06 -0.69
C THR A 159 -6.08 14.00 -2.19
N TRP A 160 -4.98 13.56 -2.84
CA TRP A 160 -4.99 13.33 -4.28
C TRP A 160 -6.09 12.37 -4.74
N SER A 161 -6.36 11.31 -3.96
CA SER A 161 -7.43 10.36 -4.30
C SER A 161 -8.81 11.03 -4.38
N HIS A 162 -9.09 11.99 -3.51
CA HIS A 162 -10.34 12.77 -3.55
C HIS A 162 -10.35 13.74 -4.74
N ALA A 163 -9.28 14.51 -4.93
CA ALA A 163 -9.19 15.46 -6.03
C ALA A 163 -9.32 14.79 -7.40
N ILE A 164 -8.61 13.67 -7.61
CA ILE A 164 -8.68 12.90 -8.86
C ILE A 164 -10.10 12.38 -9.10
N LEU A 165 -10.77 11.84 -8.09
CA LEU A 165 -12.13 11.29 -8.24
C LEU A 165 -13.11 12.36 -8.74
N GLU A 166 -13.07 13.56 -8.16
CA GLU A 166 -13.94 14.67 -8.57
C GLU A 166 -13.56 15.19 -9.96
N LEU A 167 -12.28 15.40 -10.22
CA LEU A 167 -11.80 15.86 -11.54
C LEU A 167 -12.15 14.86 -12.65
N VAL A 168 -12.01 13.56 -12.41
CA VAL A 168 -12.39 12.51 -13.38
C VAL A 168 -13.88 12.59 -13.70
N THR A 169 -14.73 12.76 -12.68
CA THR A 169 -16.18 12.86 -12.88
C THR A 169 -16.53 14.01 -13.82
N HIS A 170 -15.97 15.21 -13.57
CA HIS A 170 -16.20 16.38 -14.43
C HIS A 170 -15.55 16.25 -15.81
N ALA A 171 -14.41 15.58 -15.91
CA ALA A 171 -13.73 15.33 -17.17
C ALA A 171 -14.53 14.39 -18.10
N ILE A 172 -15.19 13.37 -17.54
CA ILE A 172 -16.10 12.48 -18.29
C ILE A 172 -17.28 13.28 -18.85
N ASP A 173 -17.88 14.13 -18.01
CA ASP A 173 -19.02 14.96 -18.40
C ASP A 173 -18.62 16.15 -19.26
N ARG A 174 -17.32 16.43 -19.41
CA ARG A 174 -16.75 17.57 -20.17
C ARG A 174 -17.33 18.92 -19.75
N ASN A 175 -17.56 19.08 -18.46
CA ASN A 175 -18.16 20.27 -17.88
C ASN A 175 -17.08 21.30 -17.49
N GLU A 176 -17.53 22.53 -17.25
CA GLU A 176 -16.74 23.48 -16.50
C GLU A 176 -16.79 23.11 -15.03
N VAL A 177 -15.65 23.17 -14.34
CA VAL A 177 -15.48 22.82 -12.94
C VAL A 177 -14.74 23.95 -12.23
N SER A 178 -15.16 24.23 -11.00
CA SER A 178 -14.49 25.21 -10.15
C SER A 178 -13.48 24.50 -9.23
N VAL A 179 -12.21 24.86 -9.38
CA VAL A 179 -11.12 24.33 -8.54
C VAL A 179 -10.71 25.42 -7.55
N THR A 180 -10.84 25.13 -6.26
CA THR A 180 -10.36 25.99 -5.18
C THR A 180 -9.01 25.50 -4.72
N VAL A 181 -8.03 26.40 -4.72
CA VAL A 181 -6.64 26.09 -4.31
C VAL A 181 -6.19 27.00 -3.18
N GLU A 182 -5.21 26.51 -2.42
CA GLU A 182 -4.47 27.25 -1.40
C GLU A 182 -3.02 27.37 -1.83
N ASP A 183 -2.51 28.58 -2.00
CA ASP A 183 -1.12 28.84 -2.38
C ASP A 183 -0.13 28.54 -1.24
N SER A 184 1.17 28.76 -1.51
CA SER A 184 2.24 28.56 -0.51
C SER A 184 2.16 29.53 0.68
N SER A 185 1.42 30.65 0.55
CA SER A 185 1.20 31.65 1.60
C SER A 185 -0.05 31.38 2.42
N GLY A 186 -0.87 30.35 2.05
CA GLY A 186 -2.14 30.03 2.68
C GLY A 186 -3.31 30.88 2.16
N ILE A 187 -3.14 31.58 1.04
CA ILE A 187 -4.20 32.35 0.41
C ILE A 187 -5.01 31.41 -0.50
N THR A 188 -6.33 31.46 -0.37
CA THR A 188 -7.24 30.66 -1.19
C THR A 188 -7.71 31.44 -2.39
N SER A 189 -7.71 30.81 -3.56
CA SER A 189 -8.28 31.32 -4.80
C SER A 189 -9.15 30.27 -5.48
N GLN A 190 -10.06 30.72 -6.33
CA GLN A 190 -10.97 29.85 -7.07
C GLN A 190 -10.77 30.08 -8.56
N HIS A 191 -10.62 28.98 -9.29
CA HIS A 191 -10.32 28.96 -10.72
C HIS A 191 -11.38 28.15 -11.46
N ALA A 192 -11.96 28.72 -12.52
CA ALA A 192 -12.87 28.00 -13.39
C ALA A 192 -12.08 27.27 -14.47
N MET A 193 -12.17 25.97 -14.52
CA MET A 193 -11.48 25.11 -15.47
C MET A 193 -12.46 24.49 -16.45
N ASN A 194 -12.30 24.79 -17.74
CA ASN A 194 -13.20 24.30 -18.79
C ASN A 194 -12.68 22.99 -19.39
N LEU A 195 -13.32 21.87 -19.05
CA LEU A 195 -12.95 20.55 -19.51
C LEU A 195 -13.56 20.15 -20.86
N SER A 196 -14.35 21.02 -21.50
CA SER A 196 -14.93 20.73 -22.83
C SER A 196 -13.89 20.58 -23.94
N GLY A 197 -12.66 21.11 -23.72
CA GLY A 197 -11.52 20.99 -24.63
C GLY A 197 -10.76 19.67 -24.59
N LEU A 198 -11.14 18.73 -23.71
CA LEU A 198 -10.49 17.42 -23.64
C LEU A 198 -10.64 16.65 -24.95
N GLY A 199 -9.53 16.10 -25.48
CA GLY A 199 -9.46 15.37 -26.73
C GLY A 199 -10.35 14.13 -26.77
N GLU A 200 -10.56 13.59 -27.98
CA GLU A 200 -11.34 12.35 -28.17
C GLU A 200 -10.64 11.13 -27.54
N ASP A 201 -9.31 11.17 -27.44
CA ASP A 201 -8.46 10.12 -26.85
C ASP A 201 -8.42 10.18 -25.30
N PHE A 202 -9.29 10.99 -24.67
CA PHE A 202 -9.35 11.09 -23.22
C PHE A 202 -9.65 9.73 -22.57
N SER A 203 -8.85 9.35 -21.57
CA SER A 203 -9.10 8.20 -20.71
C SER A 203 -9.07 8.62 -19.25
N GLU A 204 -9.93 8.00 -18.44
CA GLU A 204 -10.06 8.29 -17.01
C GLU A 204 -8.74 8.13 -16.25
N GLU A 205 -7.91 7.15 -16.67
CA GLU A 205 -6.61 6.86 -16.04
C GLU A 205 -5.59 7.99 -16.25
N LYS A 206 -5.76 8.79 -17.33
CA LYS A 206 -4.87 9.88 -17.71
C LYS A 206 -5.49 11.27 -17.48
N THR A 207 -6.48 11.36 -16.60
CA THR A 207 -7.20 12.63 -16.38
C THR A 207 -6.29 13.78 -16.00
N LEU A 208 -5.37 13.58 -15.07
CA LEU A 208 -4.44 14.64 -14.65
C LEU A 208 -3.53 15.07 -15.81
N GLU A 209 -2.98 14.12 -16.56
CA GLU A 209 -2.15 14.39 -17.75
C GLU A 209 -2.94 15.16 -18.81
N ALA A 210 -4.20 14.75 -19.09
CA ALA A 210 -5.06 15.39 -20.07
C ALA A 210 -5.48 16.82 -19.68
N ILE A 211 -5.61 17.09 -18.38
CA ILE A 211 -5.91 18.43 -17.84
C ILE A 211 -4.65 19.30 -17.78
N GLY A 212 -3.47 18.67 -17.69
CA GLY A 212 -2.19 19.33 -17.55
C GLY A 212 -1.81 19.60 -16.08
N ILE A 213 -2.11 18.66 -15.19
CA ILE A 213 -1.72 18.72 -13.78
C ILE A 213 -0.72 17.60 -13.47
N GLU A 214 0.47 17.96 -13.04
CA GLU A 214 1.43 17.03 -12.46
C GLU A 214 1.41 17.13 -10.93
N PRO A 215 1.16 16.03 -10.20
CA PRO A 215 1.31 16.00 -8.75
C PRO A 215 2.73 16.36 -8.32
N TRP A 216 2.87 17.19 -7.30
CA TRP A 216 4.17 17.46 -6.72
C TRP A 216 4.79 16.18 -6.15
N ARG A 217 6.05 15.98 -6.48
CA ARG A 217 6.86 14.87 -5.97
C ARG A 217 8.17 15.43 -5.45
N LEU A 218 8.67 14.88 -4.36
CA LEU A 218 10.01 15.21 -3.90
C LEU A 218 11.03 14.60 -4.87
N GLU A 219 11.55 15.44 -5.77
CA GLU A 219 12.68 15.07 -6.60
C GLU A 219 13.97 15.41 -5.88
N ILE A 220 14.69 14.39 -5.48
CA ILE A 220 16.02 14.54 -4.89
C ILE A 220 17.02 14.62 -6.02
N PRO A 221 17.73 15.76 -6.21
CA PRO A 221 18.72 15.88 -7.26
C PRO A 221 19.84 14.83 -7.06
N PRO A 222 20.46 14.35 -8.15
CA PRO A 222 21.50 13.33 -8.07
C PRO A 222 22.85 13.90 -7.61
N VAL A 223 22.84 14.63 -6.49
CA VAL A 223 24.01 15.24 -5.87
C VAL A 223 24.44 14.43 -4.66
N VAL A 224 25.73 14.08 -4.63
CA VAL A 224 26.35 13.34 -3.54
C VAL A 224 26.45 14.23 -2.28
N GLY A 225 25.84 13.77 -1.19
CA GLY A 225 25.94 14.41 0.12
C GLY A 225 27.16 13.92 0.86
N GLU A 226 27.10 12.72 1.41
CA GLU A 226 28.19 12.11 2.15
C GLU A 226 28.74 10.90 1.40
N VAL A 227 30.04 10.76 1.39
CA VAL A 227 30.75 9.56 0.89
C VAL A 227 31.27 8.79 2.11
N SER A 228 30.83 7.55 2.25
CA SER A 228 31.20 6.71 3.38
C SER A 228 32.67 6.30 3.30
N GLU A 229 33.40 6.35 4.43
CA GLU A 229 34.80 5.96 4.52
C GLU A 229 35.00 4.48 4.12
N GLY A 230 36.00 4.19 3.31
CA GLY A 230 36.30 2.85 2.80
C GLY A 230 35.26 2.32 1.79
N SER A 231 34.39 3.17 1.29
CA SER A 231 33.37 2.79 0.32
C SER A 231 33.92 2.70 -1.12
N PRO A 232 33.24 1.95 -2.00
CA PRO A 232 33.54 1.96 -3.43
C PRO A 232 33.60 3.36 -4.05
N ALA A 233 32.71 4.26 -3.62
CA ALA A 233 32.67 5.64 -4.10
C ALA A 233 33.91 6.44 -3.69
N GLU A 234 34.34 6.32 -2.43
CA GLU A 234 35.58 6.97 -1.95
C GLU A 234 36.81 6.45 -2.72
N ILE A 235 36.92 5.12 -2.86
CA ILE A 235 38.04 4.49 -3.59
C ILE A 235 38.02 4.92 -5.06
N GLY A 236 36.86 5.05 -5.68
CA GLY A 236 36.66 5.54 -7.05
C GLY A 236 36.85 7.05 -7.22
N GLY A 237 37.14 7.79 -6.12
CA GLY A 237 37.40 9.24 -6.16
C GLY A 237 36.16 10.12 -6.24
N MET A 238 34.97 9.62 -5.88
CA MET A 238 33.77 10.45 -5.68
C MET A 238 33.97 11.38 -4.47
N ALA A 239 33.40 12.55 -4.56
CA ALA A 239 33.43 13.57 -3.50
C ALA A 239 32.02 14.11 -3.16
N SER A 240 31.86 14.60 -1.96
CA SER A 240 30.66 15.35 -1.59
C SER A 240 30.50 16.58 -2.51
N GLY A 241 29.28 16.84 -2.96
CA GLY A 241 28.95 17.88 -3.93
C GLY A 241 29.04 17.45 -5.40
N ASP A 242 29.54 16.25 -5.71
CA ASP A 242 29.48 15.72 -7.08
C ASP A 242 28.04 15.53 -7.53
N ARG A 243 27.67 16.07 -8.69
CA ARG A 243 26.40 15.75 -9.33
C ARG A 243 26.61 14.60 -10.30
N ILE A 244 25.95 13.48 -10.07
CA ILE A 244 26.04 12.31 -10.96
C ILE A 244 25.26 12.63 -12.23
N VAL A 245 25.94 12.69 -13.38
CA VAL A 245 25.36 13.02 -14.68
C VAL A 245 24.97 11.76 -15.44
N SER A 246 25.83 10.72 -15.41
CA SER A 246 25.53 9.46 -16.08
C SER A 246 26.16 8.27 -15.35
N ILE A 247 25.54 7.10 -15.52
CA ILE A 247 26.03 5.79 -15.07
C ILE A 247 25.98 4.83 -16.25
N ALA A 248 27.11 4.23 -16.63
CA ALA A 248 27.24 3.37 -17.80
C ALA A 248 26.77 4.04 -19.12
N GLY A 249 26.85 5.36 -19.22
CA GLY A 249 26.41 6.14 -20.38
C GLY A 249 24.91 6.50 -20.36
N GLU A 250 24.15 6.03 -19.39
CA GLU A 250 22.74 6.43 -19.21
C GLU A 250 22.64 7.63 -18.28
N GLU A 251 21.83 8.63 -18.68
CA GLU A 251 21.64 9.87 -17.93
C GLU A 251 20.90 9.64 -16.60
N VAL A 252 21.33 10.37 -15.57
CA VAL A 252 20.76 10.30 -14.21
C VAL A 252 19.94 11.54 -13.94
N GLU A 253 18.62 11.42 -14.00
CA GLU A 253 17.69 12.54 -13.78
C GLU A 253 17.49 12.85 -12.29
N SER A 254 17.43 11.81 -11.43
CA SER A 254 17.20 11.96 -10.01
C SER A 254 17.98 10.96 -9.18
N TRP A 255 18.06 11.18 -7.86
CA TRP A 255 18.75 10.27 -6.93
C TRP A 255 18.21 8.84 -6.96
N SER A 256 16.92 8.67 -7.18
CA SER A 256 16.27 7.35 -7.24
C SER A 256 16.78 6.49 -8.41
N TRP A 257 17.17 7.14 -9.53
CA TRP A 257 17.74 6.45 -10.69
C TRP A 257 19.10 5.82 -10.41
N ILE A 258 19.90 6.41 -9.52
CA ILE A 258 21.25 5.90 -9.19
C ILE A 258 21.16 4.45 -8.72
N GLY A 259 20.26 4.19 -7.77
CA GLY A 259 20.08 2.83 -7.25
C GLY A 259 19.70 1.83 -8.34
N TYR A 260 18.77 2.19 -9.21
CA TYR A 260 18.31 1.37 -10.32
C TYR A 260 19.46 1.09 -11.32
N LEU A 261 20.17 2.12 -11.79
CA LEU A 261 21.24 1.97 -12.76
C LEU A 261 22.43 1.16 -12.21
N VAL A 262 22.78 1.36 -10.93
CA VAL A 262 23.82 0.57 -10.26
C VAL A 262 23.43 -0.91 -10.17
N GLN A 263 22.15 -1.24 -9.94
CA GLN A 263 21.70 -2.64 -9.94
C GLN A 263 21.67 -3.24 -11.35
N THR A 264 21.33 -2.44 -12.36
CA THR A 264 21.16 -2.89 -13.75
C THR A 264 22.52 -3.10 -14.45
N HIS A 265 23.45 -2.17 -14.27
CA HIS A 265 24.72 -2.16 -15.02
C HIS A 265 25.94 -2.57 -14.16
N GLY A 266 25.80 -2.53 -12.83
CA GLY A 266 26.90 -2.85 -11.93
C GLY A 266 27.10 -4.37 -11.76
N GLU A 267 28.36 -4.76 -11.60
CA GLU A 267 28.74 -6.08 -11.15
C GLU A 267 29.69 -5.95 -9.94
N GLU A 268 29.57 -6.87 -8.98
CA GLU A 268 30.38 -6.85 -7.76
C GLU A 268 31.89 -6.85 -8.09
N GLY A 269 32.60 -5.83 -7.61
CA GLY A 269 34.05 -5.71 -7.77
C GLY A 269 34.52 -5.36 -9.19
N LYS A 270 33.59 -5.14 -10.14
CA LYS A 270 33.97 -4.67 -11.48
C LYS A 270 33.78 -3.17 -11.60
N PRO A 271 34.65 -2.46 -12.34
CA PRO A 271 34.52 -1.03 -12.53
C PRO A 271 33.24 -0.68 -13.32
N LEU A 272 32.45 0.18 -12.74
CA LEU A 272 31.28 0.83 -13.34
C LEU A 272 31.66 2.27 -13.70
N GLN A 273 31.45 2.68 -14.94
CA GLN A 273 31.77 4.01 -15.43
C GLN A 273 30.69 4.99 -14.95
N LEU A 274 31.11 6.06 -14.30
CA LEU A 274 30.26 7.18 -13.89
C LEU A 274 30.84 8.50 -14.42
N THR A 275 29.99 9.37 -14.89
CA THR A 275 30.37 10.77 -15.16
C THR A 275 29.73 11.66 -14.13
N VAL A 276 30.50 12.50 -13.46
CA VAL A 276 30.01 13.46 -12.48
C VAL A 276 30.37 14.89 -12.93
N ASP A 277 29.50 15.83 -12.60
CA ASP A 277 29.81 17.27 -12.64
C ASP A 277 30.35 17.68 -11.27
N ARG A 278 31.61 18.07 -11.27
CA ARG A 278 32.33 18.60 -10.10
C ARG A 278 32.66 20.07 -10.32
N ASN A 279 31.86 20.95 -9.73
CA ASN A 279 32.02 22.41 -9.85
C ASN A 279 32.01 22.91 -11.30
N GLY A 280 31.16 22.36 -12.17
CA GLY A 280 31.05 22.74 -13.59
C GLY A 280 32.03 22.00 -14.51
N ALA A 281 32.84 21.08 -14.00
CA ALA A 281 33.72 20.22 -14.79
C ALA A 281 33.23 18.78 -14.80
N LEU A 282 33.09 18.19 -15.98
CA LEU A 282 32.76 16.76 -16.11
C LEU A 282 34.02 15.93 -15.80
N VAL A 283 33.87 14.97 -14.90
CA VAL A 283 34.90 14.05 -14.45
C VAL A 283 34.39 12.63 -14.61
N ASP A 284 35.15 11.80 -15.33
CA ASP A 284 34.84 10.39 -15.46
C ASP A 284 35.50 9.62 -14.31
N LEU A 285 34.72 8.79 -13.65
CA LEU A 285 35.14 7.97 -12.50
C LEU A 285 34.87 6.51 -12.78
N GLU A 286 35.71 5.64 -12.23
CA GLU A 286 35.52 4.20 -12.20
C GLU A 286 35.24 3.76 -10.77
N VAL A 287 34.03 3.31 -10.51
CA VAL A 287 33.60 2.88 -9.17
C VAL A 287 33.22 1.40 -9.22
N SER A 288 33.86 0.56 -8.40
CA SER A 288 33.55 -0.87 -8.35
C SER A 288 32.55 -1.16 -7.24
N PRO A 289 31.25 -1.36 -7.54
CA PRO A 289 30.21 -1.53 -6.52
C PRO A 289 30.49 -2.73 -5.62
N ARG A 290 30.15 -2.61 -4.34
CA ARG A 290 30.24 -3.69 -3.37
C ARG A 290 28.86 -4.27 -3.09
N LYS A 291 28.80 -5.61 -3.04
CA LYS A 291 27.57 -6.30 -2.68
C LYS A 291 27.32 -6.24 -1.18
N ASP A 292 26.18 -5.73 -0.80
CA ASP A 292 25.71 -5.73 0.59
C ASP A 292 24.53 -6.68 0.74
N LYS A 293 24.58 -7.49 1.79
CA LYS A 293 23.50 -8.43 2.12
C LYS A 293 22.40 -7.69 2.83
N THR A 294 21.33 -7.37 2.11
CA THR A 294 20.13 -6.71 2.67
C THR A 294 19.16 -7.69 3.34
N GLY A 295 19.39 -8.99 3.19
CA GLY A 295 18.59 -10.05 3.80
C GLY A 295 19.18 -11.43 3.58
N TRP A 296 18.50 -12.47 4.03
CA TRP A 296 18.98 -13.87 3.89
C TRP A 296 19.03 -14.35 2.44
N PHE A 297 18.17 -13.80 1.57
CA PHE A 297 18.05 -14.15 0.16
C PHE A 297 18.18 -12.96 -0.79
N SER A 298 18.44 -11.75 -0.26
CA SER A 298 18.57 -10.54 -1.05
C SER A 298 19.89 -9.84 -0.79
N SER A 299 20.50 -9.38 -1.86
CA SER A 299 21.69 -8.54 -1.82
C SER A 299 21.55 -7.44 -2.86
N ARG A 300 22.10 -6.27 -2.57
CA ARG A 300 22.14 -5.16 -3.51
C ARG A 300 23.54 -4.61 -3.63
N LEU A 301 23.82 -4.02 -4.78
CA LEU A 301 25.08 -3.33 -5.03
C LEU A 301 25.00 -1.92 -4.42
N LEU A 302 26.07 -1.53 -3.73
CA LEU A 302 26.17 -0.21 -3.11
C LEU A 302 27.45 0.49 -3.59
N LEU A 303 27.33 1.80 -3.78
CA LEU A 303 28.47 2.69 -4.00
C LEU A 303 28.99 3.26 -2.67
N GLY A 304 28.12 3.41 -1.66
CA GLY A 304 28.47 3.99 -0.35
C GLY A 304 28.39 5.51 -0.35
N VAL A 305 27.36 6.04 -0.97
CA VAL A 305 27.03 7.48 -0.99
C VAL A 305 25.62 7.72 -0.45
N SER A 306 25.42 8.87 0.17
CA SER A 306 24.09 9.41 0.47
C SER A 306 23.79 10.62 -0.44
N ASN A 307 22.50 10.95 -0.58
CA ASN A 307 22.09 12.19 -1.25
C ASN A 307 22.47 13.42 -0.43
N ALA A 308 22.61 14.55 -1.11
CA ALA A 308 22.70 15.85 -0.45
C ALA A 308 21.42 16.15 0.33
N GLU A 309 21.52 17.02 1.31
CA GLU A 309 20.35 17.49 2.05
C GLU A 309 19.38 18.18 1.10
N ILE A 310 18.08 17.93 1.30
CA ILE A 310 17.02 18.61 0.57
C ILE A 310 16.99 20.08 0.97
N SER A 311 16.64 20.98 0.02
CA SER A 311 16.55 22.41 0.32
C SER A 311 15.45 22.70 1.33
N ASP A 312 15.55 23.87 2.00
CA ASP A 312 14.53 24.33 2.96
C ASP A 312 13.16 24.48 2.27
N GLU A 313 13.14 24.92 1.00
CA GLU A 313 11.91 25.01 0.19
C GLU A 313 11.30 23.63 -0.07
N GLN A 314 12.11 22.66 -0.49
CA GLN A 314 11.66 21.27 -0.69
C GLN A 314 11.15 20.65 0.62
N ARG A 315 11.80 20.95 1.74
CA ARG A 315 11.36 20.50 3.08
C ARG A 315 10.03 21.13 3.46
N ALA A 316 9.86 22.42 3.26
CA ALA A 316 8.60 23.11 3.54
C ALA A 316 7.46 22.56 2.67
N THR A 317 7.71 22.30 1.39
CA THR A 317 6.71 21.71 0.49
C THR A 317 6.39 20.28 0.89
N LEU A 318 7.37 19.46 1.30
CA LEU A 318 7.16 18.11 1.79
C LEU A 318 6.28 18.11 3.05
N GLU A 319 6.53 19.03 3.99
CA GLU A 319 5.71 19.20 5.19
C GLU A 319 4.27 19.62 4.86
N ARG A 320 4.08 20.47 3.87
CA ARG A 320 2.75 20.88 3.38
C ARG A 320 2.05 19.73 2.64
N ALA A 321 2.78 18.95 1.85
CA ALA A 321 2.23 17.83 1.09
C ALA A 321 1.90 16.63 1.98
N ALA A 322 2.57 16.45 3.10
CA ALA A 322 2.31 15.36 4.02
C ALA A 322 1.08 15.67 4.90
N ILE A 323 0.14 14.75 4.95
CA ILE A 323 -1.04 14.85 5.81
C ILE A 323 -1.29 13.52 6.51
N VAL A 324 -1.84 13.57 7.72
CA VAL A 324 -2.40 12.39 8.37
C VAL A 324 -3.92 12.48 8.26
N LEU A 325 -4.47 11.74 7.32
CA LEU A 325 -5.93 11.68 7.12
C LEU A 325 -6.58 10.91 8.27
N ARG A 326 -7.33 11.62 9.09
CA ARG A 326 -8.15 11.04 10.17
C ARG A 326 -9.61 11.28 9.87
N LEU A 327 -10.39 10.21 9.88
CA LEU A 327 -11.81 10.27 9.64
C LEU A 327 -12.59 10.11 10.96
N GLY A 328 -13.74 10.76 11.03
CA GLY A 328 -14.67 10.56 12.14
C GLY A 328 -15.24 9.14 12.19
N PRO A 329 -15.86 8.70 13.30
CA PRO A 329 -16.31 7.32 13.44
C PRO A 329 -17.29 6.86 12.35
N ILE A 330 -18.22 7.72 11.93
CA ILE A 330 -19.23 7.38 10.89
C ILE A 330 -18.59 7.41 9.50
N GLU A 331 -17.87 8.47 9.18
CA GLU A 331 -17.17 8.64 7.90
C GLU A 331 -16.12 7.54 7.71
N GLY A 332 -15.30 7.26 8.75
CA GLY A 332 -14.32 6.19 8.74
C GLY A 332 -14.92 4.80 8.55
N PHE A 333 -16.11 4.54 9.12
CA PHE A 333 -16.81 3.27 8.89
C PHE A 333 -17.28 3.14 7.43
N ALA A 334 -17.88 4.19 6.87
CA ALA A 334 -18.30 4.19 5.47
C ALA A 334 -17.09 4.00 4.52
N ALA A 335 -15.98 4.70 4.78
CA ALA A 335 -14.73 4.55 4.03
C ALA A 335 -14.18 3.12 4.14
N ALA A 336 -14.19 2.52 5.34
CA ALA A 336 -13.73 1.14 5.57
C ALA A 336 -14.53 0.11 4.76
N VAL A 337 -15.86 0.25 4.73
CA VAL A 337 -16.72 -0.62 3.93
C VAL A 337 -16.40 -0.47 2.43
N LYS A 338 -16.31 0.78 1.94
CA LYS A 338 -15.99 1.08 0.54
C LYS A 338 -14.64 0.50 0.15
N GLU A 339 -13.62 0.69 0.98
CA GLU A 339 -12.25 0.22 0.71
C GLU A 339 -12.16 -1.32 0.73
N THR A 340 -12.80 -1.97 1.71
CA THR A 340 -12.87 -3.44 1.75
C THR A 340 -13.51 -3.99 0.48
N TRP A 341 -14.59 -3.38 0.01
CA TRP A 341 -15.29 -3.82 -1.20
C TRP A 341 -14.48 -3.57 -2.46
N ARG A 342 -13.81 -2.40 -2.56
CA ARG A 342 -12.92 -2.05 -3.66
C ARG A 342 -11.78 -3.07 -3.81
N LEU A 343 -11.08 -3.36 -2.71
CA LEU A 343 -9.96 -4.31 -2.71
C LEU A 343 -10.41 -5.74 -3.01
N THR A 344 -11.56 -6.15 -2.46
CA THR A 344 -12.15 -7.46 -2.78
C THR A 344 -12.48 -7.58 -4.26
N GLY A 345 -13.13 -6.57 -4.83
CA GLY A 345 -13.47 -6.53 -6.25
C GLY A 345 -12.25 -6.54 -7.16
N SER A 346 -11.23 -5.74 -6.83
CA SER A 346 -9.96 -5.71 -7.57
C SER A 346 -9.24 -7.05 -7.53
N THR A 347 -9.19 -7.71 -6.36
CA THR A 347 -8.56 -9.02 -6.19
C THR A 347 -9.28 -10.10 -7.00
N LEU A 348 -10.62 -10.14 -6.92
CA LEU A 348 -11.42 -11.08 -7.70
C LEU A 348 -11.29 -10.82 -9.21
N GLY A 349 -11.24 -9.54 -9.61
CA GLY A 349 -11.02 -9.14 -11.00
C GLY A 349 -9.65 -9.61 -11.52
N LEU A 350 -8.60 -9.44 -10.71
CA LEU A 350 -7.25 -9.92 -11.04
C LEU A 350 -7.21 -11.45 -11.20
N LEU A 351 -7.77 -12.17 -10.22
CA LEU A 351 -7.87 -13.63 -10.28
C LEU A 351 -8.65 -14.09 -11.53
N GLY A 352 -9.74 -13.40 -11.87
CA GLY A 352 -10.51 -13.67 -13.10
C GLY A 352 -9.67 -13.48 -14.37
N ARG A 353 -8.84 -12.41 -14.43
CA ARG A 353 -7.92 -12.16 -15.56
C ARG A 353 -6.82 -13.23 -15.65
N MET A 354 -6.29 -13.66 -14.50
CA MET A 354 -5.30 -14.76 -14.45
C MET A 354 -5.89 -16.07 -14.98
N ILE A 355 -7.11 -16.44 -14.55
CA ILE A 355 -7.80 -17.67 -15.01
C ILE A 355 -8.09 -17.60 -16.51
N THR A 356 -8.43 -16.42 -17.03
CA THR A 356 -8.72 -16.22 -18.47
C THR A 356 -7.47 -15.98 -19.33
N GLY A 357 -6.26 -16.03 -18.76
CA GLY A 357 -4.99 -15.84 -19.46
C GLY A 357 -4.74 -14.40 -19.93
N LYS A 358 -5.52 -13.44 -19.46
CA LYS A 358 -5.38 -12.00 -19.79
C LYS A 358 -4.40 -11.24 -18.91
N ALA A 359 -3.90 -11.86 -17.85
CA ALA A 359 -2.82 -11.34 -17.01
C ALA A 359 -1.75 -12.42 -16.83
N SER A 360 -0.47 -12.05 -17.06
CA SER A 360 0.67 -12.93 -16.80
C SER A 360 0.98 -12.92 -15.31
N VAL A 361 1.38 -14.07 -14.76
CA VAL A 361 1.88 -14.22 -13.39
C VAL A 361 3.37 -13.80 -13.29
N MET A 362 3.99 -13.51 -14.44
CA MET A 362 5.41 -13.15 -14.55
C MET A 362 5.51 -11.76 -15.22
N ASN A 363 5.64 -10.74 -14.40
CA ASN A 363 6.36 -9.50 -14.68
C ASN A 363 6.89 -8.95 -13.37
#